data_2ed3fb84133016feb66f1afb91fa09d5
#
_entry.id   2ed3fb84133016feb66f1afb91fa09d5
#
_cell.length_a   1.000
_cell.length_b   1.000
_cell.length_c   1.000
_cell.angle_alpha   90.00
_cell.angle_beta   90.00
_cell.angle_gamma   90.00
#
_symmetry.space_group_name_H-M   'P 1'
#
loop_
_entity.id
_entity.type
_entity.pdbx_description
1 polymer ?
#
loop_
_entity_poly.entity_id
_entity_poly.type
_entity_poly.pdbx_seq_one_letter_code
_entity_poly.pdbx_strand_id
1 'polypeptide(L)'
;MRIGICCYPTAGGSGVVATELGKHLAERGHSVAFISYASPLRLRELPPRICYHEVDQDSHPLLRQFPHSLTLTAKMVEVARTHHLQIMHVHYAIPFAAAAILAAQVAPELDLKVVTTLHGTDITLVGGSPSFKPVTEFSINRSDAVTAVSAFLRDETCRQLAVRGPIEVVPNFIDPDRHDVRVPRCIPDKDSERQVTLMHISNFRPLKRLGDVVEVFRRVSQRMDARLVLVGDGPEYGKTRALVETLGLEQKVRFVGVVDEIEPVLKAADLLLLPSETESFGLVALEAMASGIPVVATSVGGLPEVVEHGVSGYLAPVGDVEAMARYSLEILGDCAGARRFGRAARQRAVTLFDYRDVVPRYEAVYERVLSGSRLS
;
A
#
# COMPACT_ATOMS: atom_id res chain seq x y z
N MET A 1 -1.73 -13.79 -21.19
CA MET A 1 -1.31 -14.82 -20.20
C MET A 1 -2.49 -15.18 -19.30
N ARG A 2 -2.41 -16.32 -18.60
CA ARG A 2 -3.38 -16.75 -17.57
C ARG A 2 -2.69 -16.66 -16.21
N ILE A 3 -3.15 -15.74 -15.38
CA ILE A 3 -2.46 -15.29 -14.17
C ILE A 3 -3.36 -15.52 -12.95
N GLY A 4 -2.86 -16.24 -11.95
CA GLY A 4 -3.46 -16.27 -10.62
C GLY A 4 -2.88 -15.16 -9.77
N ILE A 5 -3.71 -14.38 -9.07
CA ILE A 5 -3.27 -13.37 -8.11
C ILE A 5 -3.77 -13.75 -6.72
N CYS A 6 -2.83 -13.85 -5.77
CA CYS A 6 -3.17 -14.13 -4.38
C CYS A 6 -2.73 -12.97 -3.46
N CYS A 7 -3.67 -12.44 -2.69
CA CYS A 7 -3.44 -11.34 -1.77
C CYS A 7 -4.36 -11.41 -0.56
N TYR A 8 -4.10 -10.59 0.46
CA TYR A 8 -5.05 -10.38 1.54
C TYR A 8 -6.26 -9.57 1.06
N PRO A 9 -7.48 -9.91 1.51
CA PRO A 9 -8.70 -9.20 1.14
C PRO A 9 -8.91 -7.88 1.90
N THR A 10 -7.88 -7.39 2.59
CA THR A 10 -7.99 -6.25 3.49
C THR A 10 -7.86 -4.91 2.78
N ALA A 11 -8.37 -3.84 3.40
CA ALA A 11 -8.21 -2.45 2.99
C ALA A 11 -6.75 -1.94 3.07
N GLY A 12 -5.78 -2.81 3.32
CA GLY A 12 -4.35 -2.47 3.34
C GLY A 12 -3.79 -2.26 1.94
N GLY A 13 -2.72 -1.47 1.85
CA GLY A 13 -2.11 -1.07 0.56
C GLY A 13 -1.77 -2.23 -0.38
N SER A 14 -1.32 -3.39 0.16
CA SER A 14 -0.99 -4.57 -0.66
C SER A 14 -2.20 -5.19 -1.36
N GLY A 15 -3.35 -5.27 -0.68
CA GLY A 15 -4.60 -5.78 -1.26
C GLY A 15 -5.12 -4.85 -2.36
N VAL A 16 -5.04 -3.55 -2.13
CA VAL A 16 -5.40 -2.53 -3.13
C VAL A 16 -4.53 -2.65 -4.38
N VAL A 17 -3.21 -2.68 -4.21
CA VAL A 17 -2.26 -2.79 -5.34
C VAL A 17 -2.47 -4.08 -6.12
N ALA A 18 -2.64 -5.23 -5.44
CA ALA A 18 -2.90 -6.52 -6.08
C ALA A 18 -4.19 -6.49 -6.92
N THR A 19 -5.24 -5.89 -6.38
CA THR A 19 -6.54 -5.80 -7.06
C THR A 19 -6.47 -4.90 -8.28
N GLU A 20 -5.89 -3.70 -8.15
CA GLU A 20 -5.73 -2.77 -9.28
C GLU A 20 -4.80 -3.37 -10.35
N LEU A 21 -3.71 -4.04 -9.96
CA LEU A 21 -2.85 -4.76 -10.90
C LEU A 21 -3.64 -5.79 -11.71
N GLY A 22 -4.45 -6.61 -11.05
CA GLY A 22 -5.25 -7.62 -11.75
C GLY A 22 -6.28 -7.04 -12.71
N LYS A 23 -6.90 -5.90 -12.35
CA LYS A 23 -7.82 -5.19 -13.24
C LYS A 23 -7.12 -4.68 -14.50
N HIS A 24 -6.01 -3.98 -14.33
CA HIS A 24 -5.26 -3.45 -15.48
C HIS A 24 -4.65 -4.56 -16.35
N LEU A 25 -4.22 -5.68 -15.77
CA LEU A 25 -3.80 -6.86 -16.54
C LEU A 25 -4.96 -7.43 -17.38
N ALA A 26 -6.17 -7.48 -16.82
CA ALA A 26 -7.36 -7.96 -17.55
C ALA A 26 -7.74 -7.01 -18.69
N GLU A 27 -7.70 -5.69 -18.48
CA GLU A 27 -7.89 -4.67 -19.52
C GLU A 27 -6.88 -4.80 -20.66
N ARG A 28 -5.65 -5.23 -20.34
CA ARG A 28 -4.59 -5.50 -21.32
C ARG A 28 -4.69 -6.88 -21.98
N GLY A 29 -5.78 -7.61 -21.74
CA GLY A 29 -6.13 -8.84 -22.44
C GLY A 29 -5.67 -10.13 -21.74
N HIS A 30 -5.13 -10.07 -20.54
CA HIS A 30 -4.82 -11.26 -19.74
C HIS A 30 -6.07 -11.84 -19.07
N SER A 31 -6.06 -13.14 -18.75
CA SER A 31 -7.07 -13.76 -17.90
C SER A 31 -6.54 -13.81 -16.47
N VAL A 32 -7.31 -13.28 -15.52
CA VAL A 32 -6.88 -13.14 -14.12
C VAL A 32 -7.83 -13.90 -13.20
N ALA A 33 -7.27 -14.79 -12.38
CA ALA A 33 -7.99 -15.50 -11.33
C ALA A 33 -7.51 -14.99 -9.95
N PHE A 34 -8.38 -14.31 -9.21
CA PHE A 34 -8.08 -13.93 -7.83
C PHE A 34 -8.35 -15.10 -6.89
N ILE A 35 -7.41 -15.34 -5.96
CA ILE A 35 -7.51 -16.37 -4.92
C ILE A 35 -7.29 -15.69 -3.57
N SER A 36 -8.33 -15.66 -2.72
CA SER A 36 -8.26 -14.97 -1.43
C SER A 36 -9.30 -15.54 -0.45
N TYR A 37 -9.16 -15.23 0.84
CA TYR A 37 -10.07 -15.68 1.91
C TYR A 37 -11.41 -14.92 1.95
N ALA A 38 -11.50 -13.81 1.27
CA ALA A 38 -12.73 -13.06 1.00
C ALA A 38 -12.52 -12.23 -0.27
N SER A 39 -13.60 -11.73 -0.86
CA SER A 39 -13.49 -10.88 -2.04
C SER A 39 -12.61 -9.65 -1.76
N PRO A 40 -11.59 -9.37 -2.59
CA PRO A 40 -10.78 -8.18 -2.43
C PRO A 40 -11.63 -6.90 -2.47
N LEU A 41 -11.30 -5.94 -1.62
CA LEU A 41 -12.13 -4.77 -1.33
C LEU A 41 -12.56 -3.98 -2.58
N ARG A 42 -11.68 -3.82 -3.55
CA ARG A 42 -11.96 -3.08 -4.79
C ARG A 42 -12.45 -3.97 -5.95
N LEU A 43 -12.83 -5.24 -5.68
CA LEU A 43 -13.34 -6.19 -6.66
C LEU A 43 -14.85 -6.45 -6.48
N ARG A 44 -15.65 -5.39 -6.33
CA ARG A 44 -17.10 -5.50 -6.14
C ARG A 44 -17.83 -6.03 -7.37
N GLU A 45 -17.39 -5.62 -8.54
CA GLU A 45 -17.84 -6.13 -9.83
C GLU A 45 -16.69 -6.89 -10.49
N LEU A 46 -16.99 -8.03 -11.11
CA LEU A 46 -16.01 -8.82 -11.84
C LEU A 46 -15.95 -8.32 -13.29
N PRO A 47 -14.92 -7.55 -13.67
CA PRO A 47 -14.74 -7.17 -15.06
C PRO A 47 -14.55 -8.39 -15.96
N PRO A 48 -14.76 -8.27 -17.26
CA PRO A 48 -14.46 -9.33 -18.20
C PRO A 48 -13.02 -9.85 -18.00
N ARG A 49 -12.82 -11.18 -18.13
CA ARG A 49 -11.54 -11.88 -17.93
C ARG A 49 -11.05 -11.96 -16.48
N ILE A 50 -11.84 -11.54 -15.51
CA ILE A 50 -11.54 -11.71 -14.08
C ILE A 50 -12.50 -12.73 -13.50
N CYS A 51 -11.97 -13.68 -12.73
CA CYS A 51 -12.75 -14.55 -11.84
C CYS A 51 -12.18 -14.49 -10.42
N TYR A 52 -13.01 -14.82 -9.45
CA TYR A 52 -12.66 -14.86 -8.05
C TYR A 52 -12.95 -16.23 -7.45
N HIS A 53 -12.01 -16.73 -6.67
CA HIS A 53 -12.08 -18.03 -5.98
C HIS A 53 -11.81 -17.82 -4.49
N GLU A 54 -12.81 -18.09 -3.70
CA GLU A 54 -12.70 -18.04 -2.25
C GLU A 54 -11.98 -19.26 -1.71
N VAL A 55 -11.11 -19.04 -0.75
CA VAL A 55 -10.44 -20.08 0.01
C VAL A 55 -11.32 -20.42 1.20
N ASP A 56 -11.96 -21.60 1.14
CA ASP A 56 -12.81 -22.08 2.21
C ASP A 56 -12.03 -22.21 3.51
N GLN A 57 -12.62 -21.72 4.59
CA GLN A 57 -12.08 -21.84 5.96
C GLN A 57 -12.84 -22.86 6.78
N ASP A 58 -13.36 -23.93 6.14
CA ASP A 58 -14.20 -24.91 6.78
C ASP A 58 -13.51 -25.58 7.98
N SER A 59 -14.23 -25.65 9.08
CA SER A 59 -13.81 -26.42 10.25
C SER A 59 -14.03 -27.91 10.00
N HIS A 60 -12.96 -28.70 9.97
CA HIS A 60 -13.08 -30.15 9.90
C HIS A 60 -13.27 -30.72 11.33
N PRO A 61 -14.19 -31.68 11.54
CA PRO A 61 -14.47 -32.22 12.87
C PRO A 61 -13.25 -32.78 13.62
N LEU A 62 -12.23 -33.23 12.88
CA LEU A 62 -10.98 -33.79 13.40
C LEU A 62 -9.87 -32.75 13.60
N LEU A 63 -9.99 -31.56 13.02
CA LEU A 63 -8.96 -30.51 13.08
C LEU A 63 -9.62 -29.27 13.70
N ARG A 64 -9.25 -28.94 14.94
CA ARG A 64 -9.76 -27.74 15.63
C ARG A 64 -9.46 -26.45 14.86
N GLN A 65 -8.42 -26.43 14.07
CA GLN A 65 -8.09 -25.35 13.11
C GLN A 65 -7.53 -25.99 11.86
N PHE A 66 -8.12 -25.70 10.70
CA PHE A 66 -7.54 -26.10 9.43
C PHE A 66 -6.24 -25.33 9.20
N PRO A 67 -5.15 -25.96 8.77
CA PRO A 67 -3.91 -25.26 8.49
C PRO A 67 -4.11 -24.37 7.26
N HIS A 68 -4.37 -23.07 7.50
CA HIS A 68 -4.69 -22.07 6.46
C HIS A 68 -3.79 -22.15 5.22
N SER A 69 -2.49 -22.36 5.41
CA SER A 69 -1.55 -22.45 4.29
C SER A 69 -1.80 -23.68 3.40
N LEU A 70 -2.24 -24.82 3.95
CA LEU A 70 -2.55 -26.01 3.16
C LEU A 70 -3.87 -25.85 2.40
N THR A 71 -4.89 -25.25 3.03
CA THR A 71 -6.16 -24.94 2.35
C THR A 71 -5.92 -24.00 1.18
N LEU A 72 -5.12 -22.95 1.40
CA LEU A 72 -4.71 -22.03 0.34
C LEU A 72 -3.95 -22.74 -0.79
N THR A 73 -3.00 -23.62 -0.46
CA THR A 73 -2.27 -24.44 -1.44
C THR A 73 -3.21 -25.29 -2.27
N ALA A 74 -4.14 -25.99 -1.62
CA ALA A 74 -5.12 -26.83 -2.32
C ALA A 74 -5.99 -26.01 -3.28
N LYS A 75 -6.48 -24.83 -2.84
CA LYS A 75 -7.24 -23.93 -3.71
C LYS A 75 -6.39 -23.40 -4.87
N MET A 76 -5.13 -23.04 -4.64
CA MET A 76 -4.21 -22.64 -5.72
C MET A 76 -4.02 -23.74 -6.77
N VAL A 77 -3.89 -25.01 -6.36
CA VAL A 77 -3.79 -26.17 -7.27
C VAL A 77 -5.08 -26.34 -8.07
N GLU A 78 -6.24 -26.32 -7.40
CA GLU A 78 -7.56 -26.42 -8.04
C GLU A 78 -7.74 -25.33 -9.12
N VAL A 79 -7.52 -24.09 -8.76
CA VAL A 79 -7.69 -22.93 -9.66
C VAL A 79 -6.66 -22.96 -10.79
N ALA A 80 -5.41 -23.33 -10.49
CA ALA A 80 -4.37 -23.46 -11.51
C ALA A 80 -4.70 -24.52 -12.56
N ARG A 81 -5.24 -25.66 -12.16
CA ARG A 81 -5.71 -26.69 -13.08
C ARG A 81 -6.92 -26.27 -13.89
N THR A 82 -7.94 -25.70 -13.23
CA THR A 82 -9.19 -25.28 -13.86
C THR A 82 -8.98 -24.20 -14.92
N HIS A 83 -8.12 -23.21 -14.61
CA HIS A 83 -7.86 -22.07 -15.48
C HIS A 83 -6.58 -22.20 -16.30
N HIS A 84 -5.86 -23.33 -16.19
CA HIS A 84 -4.57 -23.57 -16.86
C HIS A 84 -3.61 -22.39 -16.62
N LEU A 85 -3.46 -21.97 -15.36
CA LEU A 85 -2.62 -20.82 -15.00
C LEU A 85 -1.16 -21.05 -15.41
N GLN A 86 -0.53 -20.00 -15.88
CA GLN A 86 0.89 -19.97 -16.25
C GLN A 86 1.73 -19.29 -15.16
N ILE A 87 1.15 -18.29 -14.51
CA ILE A 87 1.76 -17.52 -13.43
C ILE A 87 0.87 -17.60 -12.19
N MET A 88 1.49 -17.81 -11.03
CA MET A 88 0.91 -17.54 -9.72
C MET A 88 1.64 -16.33 -9.12
N HIS A 89 1.04 -15.17 -9.23
CA HIS A 89 1.58 -13.95 -8.64
C HIS A 89 1.02 -13.77 -7.23
N VAL A 90 1.89 -13.78 -6.25
CA VAL A 90 1.52 -13.67 -4.85
C VAL A 90 2.08 -12.40 -4.22
N HIS A 91 1.26 -11.75 -3.40
CA HIS A 91 1.63 -10.56 -2.66
C HIS A 91 1.94 -10.96 -1.22
N TYR A 92 3.19 -10.94 -0.85
CA TYR A 92 3.91 -11.40 0.37
C TYR A 92 4.63 -12.74 0.22
N ALA A 93 5.87 -12.78 0.74
CA ALA A 93 6.70 -13.99 0.81
C ALA A 93 6.02 -15.07 1.68
N ILE A 94 5.45 -14.69 2.80
CA ILE A 94 4.69 -15.57 3.69
C ILE A 94 3.34 -14.96 4.05
N PRO A 95 2.27 -15.74 4.08
CA PRO A 95 2.22 -17.19 3.79
C PRO A 95 2.10 -17.53 2.31
N PHE A 96 1.89 -16.53 1.42
CA PHE A 96 1.40 -16.77 0.07
C PHE A 96 2.43 -17.40 -0.87
N ALA A 97 3.70 -16.94 -0.87
CA ALA A 97 4.70 -17.56 -1.73
C ALA A 97 5.03 -18.98 -1.28
N ALA A 98 5.08 -19.25 0.03
CA ALA A 98 5.26 -20.61 0.53
C ALA A 98 4.15 -21.55 0.03
N ALA A 99 2.88 -21.10 0.07
CA ALA A 99 1.74 -21.87 -0.43
C ALA A 99 1.79 -22.05 -1.95
N ALA A 100 2.17 -21.03 -2.72
CA ALA A 100 2.26 -21.09 -4.17
C ALA A 100 3.39 -22.03 -4.65
N ILE A 101 4.55 -22.00 -3.99
CA ILE A 101 5.66 -22.91 -4.26
C ILE A 101 5.24 -24.36 -4.00
N LEU A 102 4.54 -24.61 -2.90
CA LEU A 102 3.99 -25.93 -2.61
C LEU A 102 2.95 -26.34 -3.66
N ALA A 103 2.08 -25.43 -4.10
CA ALA A 103 1.10 -25.70 -5.16
C ALA A 103 1.77 -26.09 -6.50
N ALA A 104 2.84 -25.37 -6.88
CA ALA A 104 3.62 -25.71 -8.07
C ALA A 104 4.30 -27.07 -7.96
N GLN A 105 4.72 -27.49 -6.76
CA GLN A 105 5.30 -28.83 -6.51
C GLN A 105 4.25 -29.95 -6.51
N VAL A 106 3.02 -29.66 -6.06
CA VAL A 106 1.90 -30.62 -6.06
C VAL A 106 1.34 -30.86 -7.47
N ALA A 107 1.45 -29.87 -8.35
CA ALA A 107 0.98 -29.93 -9.74
C ALA A 107 2.10 -29.62 -10.75
N PRO A 108 3.17 -30.44 -10.80
CA PRO A 108 4.33 -30.19 -11.65
C PRO A 108 3.98 -30.23 -13.15
N GLU A 109 2.91 -30.88 -13.53
CA GLU A 109 2.39 -30.94 -14.89
C GLU A 109 1.97 -29.59 -15.47
N LEU A 110 1.72 -28.60 -14.61
CA LEU A 110 1.29 -27.27 -15.04
C LEU A 110 2.47 -26.34 -15.39
N ASP A 111 3.68 -26.67 -14.99
CA ASP A 111 4.86 -25.77 -15.07
C ASP A 111 4.56 -24.37 -14.54
N LEU A 112 3.79 -24.30 -13.44
CA LEU A 112 3.31 -23.06 -12.84
C LEU A 112 4.46 -22.23 -12.30
N LYS A 113 4.64 -21.01 -12.80
CA LYS A 113 5.69 -20.08 -12.35
C LYS A 113 5.19 -19.22 -11.19
N VAL A 114 6.02 -19.05 -10.19
CA VAL A 114 5.70 -18.29 -8.98
C VAL A 114 6.43 -16.94 -9.01
N VAL A 115 5.67 -15.85 -9.03
CA VAL A 115 6.17 -14.48 -8.89
C VAL A 115 5.73 -13.93 -7.54
N THR A 116 6.66 -13.33 -6.80
CA THR A 116 6.39 -12.81 -5.44
C THR A 116 6.68 -11.33 -5.37
N THR A 117 5.67 -10.54 -4.97
CA THR A 117 5.85 -9.11 -4.64
C THR A 117 5.93 -8.92 -3.13
N LEU A 118 7.02 -8.31 -2.67
CA LEU A 118 7.25 -7.96 -1.27
C LEU A 118 6.61 -6.61 -0.95
N HIS A 119 5.93 -6.52 0.20
CA HIS A 119 5.22 -5.32 0.64
C HIS A 119 5.73 -4.72 1.95
N GLY A 120 6.63 -5.39 2.64
CA GLY A 120 7.34 -4.92 3.83
C GLY A 120 6.94 -5.60 5.12
N THR A 121 5.66 -5.78 5.42
CA THR A 121 5.21 -6.48 6.64
C THR A 121 5.77 -7.91 6.69
N ASP A 122 5.86 -8.57 5.58
CA ASP A 122 6.45 -9.90 5.39
C ASP A 122 7.96 -9.94 5.62
N ILE A 123 8.63 -8.81 5.59
CA ILE A 123 10.08 -8.68 5.80
C ILE A 123 10.37 -8.12 7.19
N THR A 124 9.83 -6.94 7.50
CA THR A 124 10.20 -6.18 8.69
C THR A 124 9.52 -6.63 9.98
N LEU A 125 8.32 -7.23 9.90
CA LEU A 125 7.57 -7.65 11.08
C LEU A 125 7.54 -9.17 11.26
N VAL A 126 7.22 -9.92 10.23
CA VAL A 126 7.02 -11.37 10.32
C VAL A 126 8.26 -12.11 9.87
N GLY A 127 8.81 -11.76 8.70
CA GLY A 127 9.96 -12.45 8.10
C GLY A 127 11.26 -12.28 8.87
N GLY A 128 11.40 -11.17 9.62
CA GLY A 128 12.53 -10.94 10.52
C GLY A 128 12.49 -11.75 11.83
N SER A 129 11.32 -12.34 12.17
CA SER A 129 11.21 -13.21 13.35
C SER A 129 12.01 -14.50 13.16
N PRO A 130 12.82 -14.93 14.16
CA PRO A 130 13.63 -16.16 14.08
C PRO A 130 12.82 -17.39 13.65
N SER A 131 11.57 -17.50 14.06
CA SER A 131 10.69 -18.64 13.74
C SER A 131 10.26 -18.66 12.26
N PHE A 132 10.05 -17.50 11.64
CA PHE A 132 9.58 -17.42 10.25
C PHE A 132 10.70 -17.14 9.24
N LYS A 133 11.85 -16.65 9.69
CA LYS A 133 12.97 -16.30 8.82
C LYS A 133 13.35 -17.42 7.85
N PRO A 134 13.52 -18.70 8.26
CA PRO A 134 13.91 -19.76 7.33
C PRO A 134 12.86 -19.99 6.24
N VAL A 135 11.56 -19.91 6.57
CA VAL A 135 10.48 -20.09 5.59
C VAL A 135 10.39 -18.89 4.65
N THR A 136 10.62 -17.68 5.15
CA THR A 136 10.65 -16.46 4.33
C THR A 136 11.80 -16.49 3.33
N GLU A 137 13.01 -16.84 3.79
CA GLU A 137 14.19 -17.01 2.92
C GLU A 137 13.98 -18.11 1.88
N PHE A 138 13.40 -19.24 2.28
CA PHE A 138 13.02 -20.31 1.35
C PHE A 138 12.05 -19.80 0.28
N SER A 139 10.99 -19.11 0.69
CA SER A 139 9.96 -18.62 -0.22
C SER A 139 10.51 -17.62 -1.24
N ILE A 140 11.33 -16.68 -0.80
CA ILE A 140 11.99 -15.71 -1.67
C ILE A 140 12.93 -16.42 -2.65
N ASN A 141 13.78 -17.32 -2.17
CA ASN A 141 14.79 -18.00 -2.98
C ASN A 141 14.23 -19.08 -3.93
N ARG A 142 12.98 -19.52 -3.73
CA ARG A 142 12.31 -20.51 -4.57
C ARG A 142 11.29 -19.92 -5.54
N SER A 143 10.97 -18.63 -5.39
CA SER A 143 10.19 -17.93 -6.40
C SER A 143 10.96 -17.80 -7.71
N ASP A 144 10.26 -17.90 -8.84
CA ASP A 144 10.86 -17.73 -10.18
C ASP A 144 11.27 -16.27 -10.44
N ALA A 145 10.54 -15.31 -9.86
CA ALA A 145 10.94 -13.92 -9.77
C ALA A 145 10.44 -13.28 -8.46
N VAL A 146 11.18 -12.30 -7.99
CA VAL A 146 10.82 -11.51 -6.79
C VAL A 146 10.86 -10.03 -7.14
N THR A 147 9.80 -9.31 -6.76
CA THR A 147 9.75 -7.86 -6.87
C THR A 147 9.56 -7.21 -5.49
N ALA A 148 10.01 -5.98 -5.34
CA ALA A 148 9.78 -5.16 -4.15
C ALA A 148 9.18 -3.82 -4.57
N VAL A 149 8.32 -3.26 -3.71
CA VAL A 149 7.61 -2.01 -4.00
C VAL A 149 8.47 -0.74 -3.89
N SER A 150 9.71 -0.87 -3.41
CA SER A 150 10.68 0.23 -3.31
C SER A 150 12.11 -0.29 -3.30
N ALA A 151 13.06 0.57 -3.62
CA ALA A 151 14.48 0.26 -3.50
C ALA A 151 14.86 0.04 -2.02
N PHE A 152 14.28 0.84 -1.12
CA PHE A 152 14.44 0.64 0.32
C PHE A 152 14.05 -0.79 0.74
N LEU A 153 12.88 -1.27 0.32
CA LEU A 153 12.42 -2.60 0.72
C LEU A 153 13.29 -3.72 0.14
N ARG A 154 13.74 -3.59 -1.11
CA ARG A 154 14.71 -4.50 -1.71
C ARG A 154 15.98 -4.59 -0.85
N ASP A 155 16.57 -3.44 -0.55
CA ASP A 155 17.85 -3.36 0.17
C ASP A 155 17.71 -3.88 1.61
N GLU A 156 16.60 -3.54 2.26
CA GLU A 156 16.26 -4.04 3.60
C GLU A 156 16.05 -5.56 3.61
N THR A 157 15.41 -6.10 2.58
CA THR A 157 15.23 -7.55 2.41
C THR A 157 16.59 -8.24 2.28
N CYS A 158 17.47 -7.74 1.42
CA CYS A 158 18.82 -8.29 1.24
C CYS A 158 19.69 -8.15 2.50
N ARG A 159 19.45 -7.11 3.33
CA ARG A 159 20.17 -6.90 4.58
C ARG A 159 19.73 -7.88 5.67
N GLN A 160 18.44 -8.18 5.76
CA GLN A 160 17.85 -9.01 6.82
C GLN A 160 17.87 -10.51 6.53
N LEU A 161 17.77 -10.88 5.25
CA LEU A 161 17.52 -12.24 4.79
C LEU A 161 18.63 -12.71 3.83
N ALA A 162 18.89 -14.02 3.84
CA ALA A 162 19.84 -14.67 2.91
C ALA A 162 19.21 -14.84 1.52
N VAL A 163 19.11 -13.74 0.78
CA VAL A 163 18.59 -13.72 -0.59
C VAL A 163 19.70 -14.08 -1.59
N ARG A 164 19.41 -14.98 -2.54
CA ARG A 164 20.37 -15.50 -3.53
C ARG A 164 20.17 -14.94 -4.93
N GLY A 165 18.96 -14.51 -5.26
CA GLY A 165 18.61 -13.97 -6.57
C GLY A 165 18.36 -12.47 -6.54
N PRO A 166 18.22 -11.85 -7.70
CA PRO A 166 17.87 -10.44 -7.78
C PRO A 166 16.43 -10.18 -7.30
N ILE A 167 16.22 -9.04 -6.65
CA ILE A 167 14.90 -8.49 -6.35
C ILE A 167 14.71 -7.26 -7.24
N GLU A 168 13.72 -7.29 -8.11
CA GLU A 168 13.40 -6.16 -8.99
C GLU A 168 12.55 -5.13 -8.26
N VAL A 169 12.84 -3.85 -8.47
CA VAL A 169 12.01 -2.79 -7.92
C VAL A 169 10.90 -2.45 -8.92
N VAL A 170 9.67 -2.81 -8.57
CA VAL A 170 8.46 -2.40 -9.30
C VAL A 170 7.60 -1.63 -8.30
N PRO A 171 7.53 -0.30 -8.40
CA PRO A 171 6.83 0.52 -7.41
C PRO A 171 5.32 0.26 -7.44
N ASN A 172 4.65 0.63 -6.36
CA ASN A 172 3.20 0.77 -6.41
C ASN A 172 2.83 1.90 -7.39
N PHE A 173 1.60 1.88 -7.87
CA PHE A 173 1.13 2.78 -8.91
C PHE A 173 -0.25 3.36 -8.57
N ILE A 174 -0.62 4.37 -9.32
CA ILE A 174 -1.96 4.97 -9.32
C ILE A 174 -2.55 4.94 -10.72
N ASP A 175 -3.87 4.99 -10.79
CA ASP A 175 -4.60 5.39 -11.99
C ASP A 175 -4.87 6.89 -11.91
N PRO A 176 -4.18 7.73 -12.71
CA PRO A 176 -4.35 9.17 -12.65
C PRO A 176 -5.77 9.65 -12.94
N ASP A 177 -6.53 8.88 -13.70
CA ASP A 177 -7.87 9.27 -14.16
C ASP A 177 -8.92 9.08 -13.03
N ARG A 178 -8.60 8.30 -12.00
CA ARG A 178 -9.42 8.15 -10.78
C ARG A 178 -9.23 9.28 -9.76
N HIS A 179 -8.17 10.08 -9.93
CA HIS A 179 -7.82 11.15 -9.01
C HIS A 179 -8.17 12.52 -9.59
N ASP A 180 -9.26 13.12 -9.12
CA ASP A 180 -9.60 14.49 -9.47
C ASP A 180 -8.50 15.45 -9.04
N VAL A 181 -7.96 16.20 -9.99
CA VAL A 181 -6.95 17.22 -9.71
C VAL A 181 -7.58 18.33 -8.88
N ARG A 182 -7.10 18.48 -7.66
CA ARG A 182 -7.45 19.62 -6.82
C ARG A 182 -6.33 20.63 -6.78
N VAL A 183 -6.75 21.86 -6.79
CA VAL A 183 -5.89 22.95 -6.35
C VAL A 183 -5.99 22.95 -4.83
N PRO A 184 -4.89 22.74 -4.08
CA PRO A 184 -4.91 22.80 -2.63
C PRO A 184 -5.51 24.15 -2.21
N ARG A 185 -6.45 24.09 -1.30
CA ARG A 185 -7.04 25.29 -0.74
C ARG A 185 -6.03 25.87 0.23
N CYS A 186 -5.79 27.10 0.07
CA CYS A 186 -4.95 27.87 0.97
C CYS A 186 -5.82 28.49 2.07
N ILE A 187 -5.17 29.08 3.06
CA ILE A 187 -5.85 29.94 4.01
C ILE A 187 -6.65 30.93 3.19
N PRO A 188 -7.94 31.03 3.45
CA PRO A 188 -8.78 31.98 2.74
C PRO A 188 -8.19 33.38 2.85
N ASP A 189 -8.31 34.13 1.77
CA ASP A 189 -8.40 35.55 1.88
C ASP A 189 -9.29 35.89 3.11
N LYS A 190 -9.01 36.95 3.80
CA LYS A 190 -9.66 37.34 5.07
C LYS A 190 -11.20 37.25 5.09
N ASP A 191 -11.82 37.04 3.95
CA ASP A 191 -13.26 36.94 3.72
C ASP A 191 -13.82 35.51 3.55
N SER A 192 -13.02 34.44 3.67
CA SER A 192 -13.49 33.07 3.53
C SER A 192 -13.56 32.37 4.88
N GLU A 193 -14.78 32.00 5.31
CA GLU A 193 -15.11 31.26 6.54
C GLU A 193 -14.62 29.80 6.56
N ARG A 194 -13.61 29.44 5.75
CA ARG A 194 -13.32 28.04 5.51
C ARG A 194 -12.08 27.53 6.23
N GLN A 195 -12.29 26.55 7.11
CA GLN A 195 -11.24 25.80 7.79
C GLN A 195 -10.37 24.99 6.82
N VAL A 196 -9.05 24.98 7.08
CA VAL A 196 -8.09 24.09 6.42
C VAL A 196 -8.22 22.68 6.97
N THR A 197 -8.14 21.67 6.10
CA THR A 197 -8.29 20.26 6.50
C THR A 197 -6.95 19.54 6.41
N LEU A 198 -6.38 19.18 7.56
CA LEU A 198 -5.33 18.20 7.64
C LEU A 198 -5.95 16.81 7.67
N MET A 199 -5.32 15.85 7.02
CA MET A 199 -5.83 14.48 6.96
C MET A 199 -4.73 13.47 7.28
N HIS A 200 -5.13 12.38 7.95
CA HIS A 200 -4.31 11.19 8.11
C HIS A 200 -5.14 9.96 7.75
N ILE A 201 -4.57 9.04 6.98
CA ILE A 201 -5.22 7.80 6.55
C ILE A 201 -4.31 6.63 6.86
N SER A 202 -4.76 5.69 7.69
CA SER A 202 -3.98 4.49 8.03
C SER A 202 -4.83 3.43 8.73
N ASN A 203 -4.22 2.27 9.02
CA ASN A 203 -4.79 1.19 9.84
C ASN A 203 -4.51 1.34 11.34
N PHE A 204 -4.35 2.52 11.86
CA PHE A 204 -4.18 2.92 13.27
C PHE A 204 -3.31 1.98 14.12
N ARG A 205 -2.23 1.47 13.55
CA ARG A 205 -1.21 0.68 14.28
C ARG A 205 -0.21 1.61 14.98
N PRO A 206 0.49 1.15 16.03
CA PRO A 206 1.48 1.95 16.76
C PRO A 206 2.52 2.62 15.84
N LEU A 207 3.02 1.89 14.83
CA LEU A 207 4.00 2.39 13.86
C LEU A 207 3.50 3.60 13.02
N LYS A 208 2.18 3.88 13.01
CA LYS A 208 1.60 5.04 12.33
C LYS A 208 1.60 6.32 13.17
N ARG A 209 1.96 6.21 14.47
CA ARG A 209 2.22 7.33 15.39
C ARG A 209 1.10 8.38 15.42
N LEU A 210 -0.16 7.93 15.61
CA LEU A 210 -1.31 8.82 15.63
C LEU A 210 -1.21 9.92 16.68
N GLY A 211 -0.51 9.66 17.78
CA GLY A 211 -0.22 10.70 18.78
C GLY A 211 0.54 11.90 18.19
N ASP A 212 1.49 11.64 17.29
CA ASP A 212 2.22 12.70 16.60
C ASP A 212 1.32 13.45 15.62
N VAL A 213 0.39 12.74 14.94
CA VAL A 213 -0.60 13.40 14.06
C VAL A 213 -1.43 14.42 14.86
N VAL A 214 -1.93 14.01 16.03
CA VAL A 214 -2.74 14.89 16.90
C VAL A 214 -1.90 16.05 17.42
N GLU A 215 -0.65 15.82 17.81
CA GLU A 215 0.22 16.86 18.34
C GLU A 215 0.68 17.86 17.27
N VAL A 216 0.98 17.40 16.03
CA VAL A 216 1.22 18.29 14.88
C VAL A 216 -0.02 19.15 14.61
N PHE A 217 -1.20 18.53 14.58
CA PHE A 217 -2.45 19.24 14.38
C PHE A 217 -2.71 20.26 15.48
N ARG A 218 -2.49 19.92 16.76
CA ARG A 218 -2.63 20.86 17.87
C ARG A 218 -1.80 22.13 17.66
N ARG A 219 -0.53 21.98 17.25
CA ARG A 219 0.36 23.13 16.98
C ARG A 219 -0.11 23.96 15.79
N VAL A 220 -0.58 23.31 14.72
CA VAL A 220 -1.14 23.99 13.55
C VAL A 220 -2.42 24.76 13.92
N SER A 221 -3.35 24.11 14.66
CA SER A 221 -4.63 24.71 15.03
C SER A 221 -4.55 25.89 16.01
N GLN A 222 -3.37 26.11 16.64
CA GLN A 222 -3.07 27.31 17.43
C GLN A 222 -2.69 28.52 16.56
N ARG A 223 -2.34 28.31 15.30
CA ARG A 223 -1.84 29.34 14.38
C ARG A 223 -2.81 29.64 13.25
N MET A 224 -3.71 28.70 12.92
CA MET A 224 -4.70 28.88 11.87
C MET A 224 -5.99 28.13 12.20
N ASP A 225 -7.09 28.53 11.60
CA ASP A 225 -8.35 27.79 11.71
C ASP A 225 -8.27 26.50 10.88
N ALA A 226 -8.13 25.38 11.57
CA ALA A 226 -7.89 24.06 10.98
C ALA A 226 -8.72 22.98 11.66
N ARG A 227 -9.03 21.92 10.90
CA ARG A 227 -9.60 20.68 11.39
C ARG A 227 -8.73 19.49 11.00
N LEU A 228 -8.79 18.42 11.77
CA LEU A 228 -8.13 17.16 11.48
C LEU A 228 -9.18 16.10 11.13
N VAL A 229 -8.92 15.36 10.06
CA VAL A 229 -9.71 14.18 9.66
C VAL A 229 -8.83 12.93 9.76
N LEU A 230 -9.24 12.00 10.61
CA LEU A 230 -8.59 10.69 10.80
C LEU A 230 -9.43 9.62 10.11
N VAL A 231 -8.84 8.98 9.10
CA VAL A 231 -9.51 7.94 8.29
C VAL A 231 -8.84 6.59 8.54
N GLY A 232 -9.64 5.63 8.92
CA GLY A 232 -9.20 4.29 9.25
C GLY A 232 -9.63 3.84 10.64
N ASP A 233 -9.13 2.68 11.04
CA ASP A 233 -9.40 2.06 12.33
C ASP A 233 -8.21 1.17 12.74
N GLY A 234 -8.14 0.79 14.01
CA GLY A 234 -7.12 -0.11 14.53
C GLY A 234 -6.82 0.07 16.01
N PRO A 235 -5.80 -0.64 16.54
CA PRO A 235 -5.55 -0.73 17.98
C PRO A 235 -5.27 0.61 18.67
N GLU A 236 -4.79 1.63 17.95
CA GLU A 236 -4.52 2.96 18.53
C GLU A 236 -5.76 3.89 18.54
N TYR A 237 -6.93 3.46 18.01
CA TYR A 237 -8.14 4.29 17.95
C TYR A 237 -8.53 4.84 19.34
N GLY A 238 -8.71 3.98 20.33
CA GLY A 238 -9.15 4.38 21.67
C GLY A 238 -8.17 5.32 22.36
N LYS A 239 -6.86 5.04 22.23
CA LYS A 239 -5.81 5.89 22.79
C LYS A 239 -5.74 7.27 22.10
N THR A 240 -5.91 7.30 20.78
CA THR A 240 -5.93 8.54 20.02
C THR A 240 -7.14 9.41 20.39
N ARG A 241 -8.30 8.79 20.56
CA ARG A 241 -9.52 9.47 20.98
C ARG A 241 -9.36 10.08 22.37
N ALA A 242 -8.86 9.33 23.35
CA ALA A 242 -8.58 9.84 24.69
C ALA A 242 -7.58 11.01 24.67
N LEU A 243 -6.56 10.97 23.80
CA LEU A 243 -5.62 12.09 23.63
C LEU A 243 -6.32 13.33 23.10
N VAL A 244 -7.20 13.19 22.09
CA VAL A 244 -7.99 14.30 21.54
C VAL A 244 -8.85 14.95 22.61
N GLU A 245 -9.53 14.14 23.44
CA GLU A 245 -10.33 14.62 24.58
C GLU A 245 -9.47 15.32 25.62
N THR A 246 -8.32 14.75 26.00
CA THR A 246 -7.39 15.38 26.97
C THR A 246 -6.87 16.74 26.50
N LEU A 247 -6.72 16.92 25.20
CA LEU A 247 -6.23 18.16 24.60
C LEU A 247 -7.35 19.16 24.26
N GLY A 248 -8.62 18.83 24.49
CA GLY A 248 -9.78 19.68 24.20
C GLY A 248 -9.97 19.96 22.71
N LEU A 249 -9.68 18.95 21.86
CA LEU A 249 -9.72 19.09 20.39
C LEU A 249 -10.92 18.40 19.74
N GLU A 250 -11.92 17.93 20.52
CA GLU A 250 -13.05 17.09 20.05
C GLU A 250 -13.85 17.78 18.93
N GLN A 251 -14.00 19.10 19.02
CA GLN A 251 -14.75 19.88 18.01
C GLN A 251 -13.98 20.08 16.71
N LYS A 252 -12.66 19.84 16.71
CA LYS A 252 -11.77 20.05 15.56
C LYS A 252 -11.25 18.75 14.94
N VAL A 253 -11.46 17.60 15.58
CA VAL A 253 -10.98 16.28 15.12
C VAL A 253 -12.15 15.40 14.77
N ARG A 254 -12.17 14.88 13.54
CA ARG A 254 -13.21 13.95 13.07
C ARG A 254 -12.60 12.59 12.77
N PHE A 255 -13.15 11.54 13.36
CA PHE A 255 -12.88 10.14 13.01
C PHE A 255 -13.92 9.68 11.99
N VAL A 256 -13.47 9.14 10.87
CA VAL A 256 -14.35 8.71 9.75
C VAL A 256 -14.55 7.19 9.72
N GLY A 257 -13.59 6.43 10.30
CA GLY A 257 -13.58 4.98 10.20
C GLY A 257 -12.95 4.49 8.89
N VAL A 258 -13.09 3.20 8.60
CA VAL A 258 -12.57 2.58 7.39
C VAL A 258 -13.43 2.98 6.19
N VAL A 259 -12.78 3.29 5.08
CA VAL A 259 -13.42 3.61 3.80
C VAL A 259 -12.91 2.66 2.72
N ASP A 260 -13.77 2.29 1.79
CA ASP A 260 -13.45 1.41 0.68
C ASP A 260 -12.66 2.13 -0.42
N GLU A 261 -13.05 3.38 -0.69
CA GLU A 261 -12.42 4.26 -1.67
C GLU A 261 -11.96 5.54 -0.97
N ILE A 262 -10.69 5.85 -1.11
CA ILE A 262 -10.12 7.02 -0.44
C ILE A 262 -10.19 8.29 -1.30
N GLU A 263 -10.33 8.14 -2.61
CA GLU A 263 -10.37 9.26 -3.56
C GLU A 263 -11.47 10.29 -3.21
N PRO A 264 -12.71 9.90 -2.85
CA PRO A 264 -13.74 10.84 -2.42
C PRO A 264 -13.39 11.56 -1.12
N VAL A 265 -12.70 10.86 -0.20
CA VAL A 265 -12.32 11.43 1.10
C VAL A 265 -11.16 12.40 0.94
N LEU A 266 -10.18 12.07 0.12
CA LEU A 266 -9.05 12.95 -0.23
C LEU A 266 -9.52 14.30 -0.78
N LYS A 267 -10.69 14.33 -1.44
CA LYS A 267 -11.29 15.60 -1.91
C LYS A 267 -11.48 16.65 -0.81
N ALA A 268 -11.54 16.29 0.44
CA ALA A 268 -11.68 17.20 1.57
C ALA A 268 -10.35 17.67 2.16
N ALA A 269 -9.23 17.05 1.79
CA ALA A 269 -7.92 17.33 2.36
C ALA A 269 -7.21 18.52 1.67
N ASP A 270 -6.52 19.32 2.47
CA ASP A 270 -5.60 20.35 2.01
C ASP A 270 -4.14 19.97 2.26
N LEU A 271 -3.91 19.04 3.20
CA LEU A 271 -2.59 18.47 3.52
C LEU A 271 -2.75 17.05 4.06
N LEU A 272 -1.87 16.13 3.64
CA LEU A 272 -1.76 14.81 4.24
C LEU A 272 -0.60 14.77 5.25
N LEU A 273 -0.85 14.19 6.45
CA LEU A 273 0.16 13.93 7.49
C LEU A 273 0.45 12.44 7.59
N LEU A 274 1.74 12.05 7.50
CA LEU A 274 2.20 10.66 7.64
C LEU A 274 3.45 10.59 8.53
N PRO A 275 3.31 10.65 9.88
CA PRO A 275 4.44 10.56 10.81
C PRO A 275 4.89 9.13 11.09
N SER A 276 4.71 8.21 10.15
CA SER A 276 5.01 6.78 10.31
C SER A 276 6.44 6.56 10.79
N GLU A 277 6.62 5.60 11.68
CA GLU A 277 7.94 5.13 12.15
C GLU A 277 8.62 4.24 11.11
N THR A 278 7.80 3.53 10.34
CA THR A 278 8.26 2.66 9.26
C THR A 278 7.24 2.67 8.13
N GLU A 279 7.69 2.72 6.89
CA GLU A 279 6.85 2.70 5.69
C GLU A 279 7.59 2.06 4.52
N SER A 280 7.02 1.03 3.93
CA SER A 280 7.69 0.33 2.82
C SER A 280 7.65 1.09 1.51
N PHE A 281 6.60 1.90 1.30
CA PHE A 281 6.42 2.72 0.09
C PHE A 281 5.70 4.03 0.38
N GLY A 282 4.52 3.98 1.01
CA GLY A 282 3.67 5.14 1.24
C GLY A 282 2.59 5.30 0.17
N LEU A 283 1.80 4.25 -0.09
CA LEU A 283 0.72 4.29 -1.09
C LEU A 283 -0.25 5.46 -0.86
N VAL A 284 -0.62 5.72 0.40
CA VAL A 284 -1.51 6.83 0.76
C VAL A 284 -0.88 8.19 0.42
N ALA A 285 0.45 8.34 0.57
CA ALA A 285 1.16 9.55 0.12
C ALA A 285 1.05 9.69 -1.41
N LEU A 286 1.26 8.60 -2.14
CA LEU A 286 1.14 8.60 -3.60
C LEU A 286 -0.29 8.97 -4.05
N GLU A 287 -1.32 8.40 -3.43
CA GLU A 287 -2.73 8.68 -3.73
C GLU A 287 -3.12 10.14 -3.44
N ALA A 288 -2.62 10.71 -2.32
CA ALA A 288 -2.78 12.14 -2.02
C ALA A 288 -2.08 13.02 -3.05
N MET A 289 -0.83 12.71 -3.37
CA MET A 289 -0.06 13.41 -4.41
C MET A 289 -0.75 13.33 -5.78
N ALA A 290 -1.29 12.18 -6.14
CA ALA A 290 -2.08 11.99 -7.35
C ALA A 290 -3.32 12.90 -7.38
N SER A 291 -3.89 13.23 -6.25
CA SER A 291 -5.00 14.18 -6.11
C SER A 291 -4.53 15.66 -6.02
N GLY A 292 -3.23 15.92 -6.12
CA GLY A 292 -2.65 17.27 -5.99
C GLY A 292 -2.57 17.77 -4.55
N ILE A 293 -2.61 16.87 -3.55
CA ILE A 293 -2.54 17.21 -2.13
C ILE A 293 -1.08 17.09 -1.68
N PRO A 294 -0.47 18.16 -1.14
CA PRO A 294 0.87 18.09 -0.59
C PRO A 294 0.93 17.17 0.64
N VAL A 295 2.10 16.61 0.87
CA VAL A 295 2.34 15.63 1.94
C VAL A 295 3.41 16.15 2.89
N VAL A 296 3.16 16.04 4.19
CA VAL A 296 4.18 16.14 5.23
C VAL A 296 4.33 14.78 5.88
N ALA A 297 5.49 14.17 5.72
CA ALA A 297 5.75 12.81 6.14
C ALA A 297 7.09 12.68 6.89
N THR A 298 7.35 11.52 7.45
CA THR A 298 8.67 11.16 7.97
C THR A 298 9.60 10.69 6.86
N SER A 299 10.91 10.96 7.03
CA SER A 299 11.95 10.53 6.09
C SER A 299 12.38 9.08 6.38
N VAL A 300 11.43 8.13 6.23
CA VAL A 300 11.67 6.71 6.51
C VAL A 300 11.26 5.80 5.38
N GLY A 301 11.94 4.69 5.27
CA GLY A 301 11.56 3.63 4.35
C GLY A 301 11.53 4.10 2.90
N GLY A 302 10.47 3.72 2.19
CA GLY A 302 10.21 4.13 0.81
C GLY A 302 9.59 5.52 0.65
N LEU A 303 9.25 6.24 1.73
CA LEU A 303 8.65 7.58 1.61
C LEU A 303 9.53 8.59 0.84
N PRO A 304 10.87 8.61 0.99
CA PRO A 304 11.73 9.49 0.19
C PRO A 304 11.75 9.17 -1.31
N GLU A 305 11.38 7.94 -1.69
CA GLU A 305 11.23 7.57 -3.11
C GLU A 305 9.96 8.17 -3.72
N VAL A 306 8.91 8.35 -2.90
CA VAL A 306 7.62 8.92 -3.30
C VAL A 306 7.61 10.43 -3.18
N VAL A 307 7.95 10.97 -1.99
CA VAL A 307 7.91 12.41 -1.69
C VAL A 307 9.30 13.02 -1.85
N GLU A 308 9.41 14.05 -2.68
CA GLU A 308 10.63 14.83 -2.84
C GLU A 308 10.59 16.05 -1.91
N HIS A 309 11.53 16.05 -0.93
CA HIS A 309 11.58 17.08 0.12
C HIS A 309 11.76 18.49 -0.46
N GLY A 310 10.89 19.41 -0.05
CA GLY A 310 10.90 20.81 -0.51
C GLY A 310 10.31 21.04 -1.90
N VAL A 311 9.92 19.98 -2.62
CA VAL A 311 9.37 20.04 -3.98
C VAL A 311 7.91 19.56 -4.03
N SER A 312 7.67 18.29 -3.71
CA SER A 312 6.32 17.69 -3.73
C SER A 312 5.71 17.52 -2.34
N GLY A 313 6.44 17.86 -1.31
CA GLY A 313 6.06 17.78 0.08
C GLY A 313 7.26 18.01 0.99
N TYR A 314 7.10 17.75 2.26
CA TYR A 314 8.20 17.82 3.23
C TYR A 314 8.41 16.50 3.96
N LEU A 315 9.66 16.19 4.25
CA LEU A 315 10.09 15.03 5.02
C LEU A 315 10.79 15.50 6.30
N ALA A 316 10.42 14.92 7.44
CA ALA A 316 11.00 15.20 8.76
C ALA A 316 11.55 13.93 9.41
N PRO A 317 12.47 14.01 10.37
CA PRO A 317 12.83 12.87 11.20
C PRO A 317 11.61 12.28 11.95
N VAL A 318 11.66 11.00 12.29
CA VAL A 318 10.62 10.35 13.12
C VAL A 318 10.55 11.04 14.48
N GLY A 319 9.33 11.40 14.89
CA GLY A 319 9.07 12.07 16.18
C GLY A 319 9.35 13.57 16.18
N ASP A 320 9.87 14.15 15.10
CA ASP A 320 10.06 15.61 15.00
C ASP A 320 8.74 16.31 14.65
N VAL A 321 7.84 16.32 15.64
CA VAL A 321 6.52 16.95 15.57
C VAL A 321 6.64 18.44 15.28
N GLU A 322 7.71 19.09 15.78
CA GLU A 322 7.92 20.52 15.59
C GLU A 322 8.24 20.86 14.13
N ALA A 323 9.15 20.11 13.50
CA ALA A 323 9.44 20.26 12.08
C ALA A 323 8.20 19.98 11.22
N MET A 324 7.45 18.91 11.52
CA MET A 324 6.23 18.58 10.78
C MET A 324 5.16 19.69 10.91
N ALA A 325 4.98 20.26 12.10
CA ALA A 325 4.06 21.38 12.30
C ALA A 325 4.51 22.61 11.53
N ARG A 326 5.80 22.95 11.58
CA ARG A 326 6.38 24.07 10.83
C ARG A 326 6.18 23.90 9.32
N TYR A 327 6.48 22.72 8.76
CA TYR A 327 6.27 22.41 7.34
C TYR A 327 4.79 22.48 6.94
N SER A 328 3.89 22.00 7.81
CA SER A 328 2.46 22.11 7.58
C SER A 328 2.01 23.57 7.52
N LEU A 329 2.47 24.41 8.44
CA LEU A 329 2.19 25.84 8.45
C LEU A 329 2.79 26.57 7.24
N GLU A 330 3.97 26.19 6.80
CA GLU A 330 4.61 26.77 5.62
C GLU A 330 3.80 26.48 4.35
N ILE A 331 3.35 25.22 4.15
CA ILE A 331 2.52 24.85 2.99
C ILE A 331 1.16 25.57 3.07
N LEU A 332 0.49 25.49 4.21
CA LEU A 332 -0.89 25.98 4.37
C LEU A 332 -0.98 27.49 4.54
N GLY A 333 0.11 28.15 4.94
CA GLY A 333 0.19 29.59 5.17
C GLY A 333 0.42 30.44 3.90
N ASP A 334 0.75 29.80 2.78
CA ASP A 334 0.97 30.47 1.49
C ASP A 334 0.20 29.77 0.37
N CYS A 335 -0.80 30.44 -0.15
CA CYS A 335 -1.62 29.95 -1.25
C CYS A 335 -0.84 29.63 -2.52
N ALA A 336 0.14 30.43 -2.86
CA ALA A 336 0.98 30.19 -4.03
C ALA A 336 1.89 28.96 -3.79
N GLY A 337 2.43 28.84 -2.59
CA GLY A 337 3.21 27.71 -2.13
C GLY A 337 2.40 26.40 -2.14
N ALA A 338 1.22 26.39 -1.50
CA ALA A 338 0.34 25.21 -1.48
C ALA A 338 0.00 24.71 -2.89
N ARG A 339 -0.33 25.62 -3.80
CA ARG A 339 -0.59 25.30 -5.21
C ARG A 339 0.65 24.79 -5.94
N ARG A 340 1.82 25.32 -5.64
CA ARG A 340 3.10 24.87 -6.20
C ARG A 340 3.40 23.43 -5.76
N PHE A 341 3.33 23.17 -4.44
CA PHE A 341 3.52 21.82 -3.88
C PHE A 341 2.52 20.83 -4.43
N GLY A 342 1.23 21.16 -4.50
CA GLY A 342 0.20 20.29 -5.03
C GLY A 342 0.41 19.95 -6.50
N ARG A 343 0.79 20.93 -7.34
CA ARG A 343 1.12 20.67 -8.75
C ARG A 343 2.35 19.78 -8.89
N ALA A 344 3.41 20.04 -8.14
CA ALA A 344 4.63 19.24 -8.15
C ALA A 344 4.38 17.81 -7.65
N ALA A 345 3.56 17.65 -6.61
CA ALA A 345 3.12 16.36 -6.09
C ALA A 345 2.39 15.56 -7.18
N ARG A 346 1.38 16.15 -7.82
CA ARG A 346 0.65 15.52 -8.92
C ARG A 346 1.55 15.15 -10.09
N GLN A 347 2.39 16.09 -10.52
CA GLN A 347 3.32 15.85 -11.63
C GLN A 347 4.23 14.67 -11.33
N ARG A 348 4.82 14.60 -10.13
CA ARG A 348 5.68 13.50 -9.71
C ARG A 348 4.93 12.17 -9.68
N ALA A 349 3.72 12.14 -9.08
CA ALA A 349 2.90 10.95 -9.01
C ALA A 349 2.60 10.38 -10.41
N VAL A 350 2.17 11.23 -11.34
CA VAL A 350 1.84 10.81 -12.71
C VAL A 350 3.09 10.42 -13.51
N THR A 351 4.21 11.15 -13.34
CA THR A 351 5.42 10.86 -14.13
C THR A 351 6.10 9.55 -13.72
N LEU A 352 6.07 9.18 -12.42
CA LEU A 352 6.87 8.06 -11.91
C LEU A 352 6.03 6.81 -11.58
N PHE A 353 4.73 6.98 -11.37
CA PHE A 353 3.88 5.94 -10.77
C PHE A 353 2.55 5.73 -11.50
N ASP A 354 2.44 6.16 -12.75
CA ASP A 354 1.27 5.86 -13.59
C ASP A 354 1.21 4.35 -13.89
N TYR A 355 0.03 3.73 -13.72
CA TYR A 355 -0.16 2.32 -14.02
C TYR A 355 0.20 1.96 -15.47
N ARG A 356 0.05 2.90 -16.40
CA ARG A 356 0.38 2.72 -17.82
C ARG A 356 1.86 2.42 -18.06
N ASP A 357 2.72 2.88 -17.16
CA ASP A 357 4.17 2.65 -17.18
C ASP A 357 4.61 1.54 -16.22
N VAL A 358 3.89 1.36 -15.10
CA VAL A 358 4.28 0.38 -14.07
C VAL A 358 3.76 -1.02 -14.38
N VAL A 359 2.50 -1.18 -14.83
CA VAL A 359 1.93 -2.50 -15.15
C VAL A 359 2.73 -3.25 -16.22
N PRO A 360 3.23 -2.61 -17.30
CA PRO A 360 4.13 -3.26 -18.26
C PRO A 360 5.41 -3.83 -17.65
N ARG A 361 5.89 -3.30 -16.52
CA ARG A 361 7.05 -3.87 -15.83
C ARG A 361 6.73 -5.24 -15.23
N TYR A 362 5.52 -5.43 -14.68
CA TYR A 362 5.06 -6.74 -14.24
C TYR A 362 4.90 -7.71 -15.42
N GLU A 363 4.36 -7.26 -16.55
CA GLU A 363 4.27 -8.08 -17.77
C GLU A 363 5.65 -8.55 -18.23
N ALA A 364 6.66 -7.66 -18.23
CA ALA A 364 8.03 -8.00 -18.57
C ALA A 364 8.65 -9.05 -17.62
N VAL A 365 8.33 -8.97 -16.31
CA VAL A 365 8.70 -9.99 -15.33
C VAL A 365 8.07 -11.34 -15.70
N TYR A 366 6.77 -11.36 -16.01
CA TYR A 366 6.06 -12.60 -16.36
C TYR A 366 6.59 -13.22 -17.66
N GLU A 367 6.82 -12.44 -18.70
CA GLU A 367 7.37 -12.89 -19.98
C GLU A 367 8.76 -13.53 -19.81
N ARG A 368 9.62 -12.89 -19.04
CA ARG A 368 10.95 -13.39 -18.73
C ARG A 368 10.90 -14.72 -17.98
N VAL A 369 10.04 -14.84 -16.98
CA VAL A 369 9.88 -16.07 -16.19
C VAL A 369 9.34 -17.21 -17.06
N LEU A 370 8.39 -16.92 -17.95
CA LEU A 370 7.82 -17.91 -18.88
C LEU A 370 8.80 -18.34 -19.97
N SER A 371 9.70 -17.44 -20.40
CA SER A 371 10.73 -17.77 -21.40
C SER A 371 11.93 -18.55 -20.82
N GLY A 372 11.98 -18.72 -19.49
CA GLY A 372 13.11 -19.37 -18.81
C GLY A 372 14.38 -18.51 -18.76
N SER A 373 14.31 -17.25 -19.17
CA SER A 373 15.43 -16.31 -19.15
C SER A 373 15.66 -15.83 -17.70
N ARG A 374 16.89 -15.99 -17.19
CA ARG A 374 17.28 -15.43 -15.87
C ARG A 374 17.82 -14.02 -16.06
N LEU A 375 17.61 -13.16 -15.07
CA LEU A 375 18.37 -11.92 -14.99
C LEU A 375 19.86 -12.27 -14.81
N SER A 376 20.69 -11.76 -15.70
CA SER A 376 22.15 -11.89 -15.65
C SER A 376 22.74 -11.00 -14.55
#